data_075a7fd4b3d0260d8782d4f8aaed9edd
#
_entry.id   075a7fd4b3d0260d8782d4f8aaed9edd
#
_cell.length_a   1.000
_cell.length_b   1.000
_cell.length_c   1.000
_cell.angle_alpha   90.00
_cell.angle_beta   90.00
_cell.angle_gamma   90.00
#
_symmetry.space_group_name_H-M   'P 1'
#
loop_
_entity.id
_entity.type
_entity.pdbx_description
1 polymer ?
#
loop_
_entity_poly.entity_id
_entity_poly.type
_entity_poly.pdbx_seq_one_letter_code
_entity_poly.pdbx_strand_id
1 'polypeptide(L)'
;MEKKIDRTNALISIQELLKGRDAGFDKAADSNPKSIKLVRHSDKVKENSILGKEYEGKSVYDLYRLHYPKFLEWQCEQNPKYMKKVHYLVVFIGEEQCTCRFIGVFKNNGPTGTTKEGVKYKLEEVKSDGFDLLKNQVVIEWGKSTQQFMHNWTTTKEVLQMFKAADTTGDPYFTRYEDILLDYSQLKKVVKDKEWKSKLEACNCVYVIADKKTGQQYVGVTYKNSKKGLKAGIWSRWSEYANNGHGGDIKLKELCTNNHKYAENYFQWSILEILPLNVIPKVAIDRETKWKDKLLSREFGYNNN
;
A
#
# COMPACT_ATOMS: atom_id res chain seq x y z
N MET A 1 -19.79 -37.26 -15.75
CA MET A 1 -20.46 -35.96 -16.00
C MET A 1 -20.04 -35.01 -14.90
N GLU A 2 -18.99 -34.25 -15.13
CA GLU A 2 -18.59 -33.16 -14.22
C GLU A 2 -19.63 -32.04 -14.34
N LYS A 3 -20.31 -31.72 -13.23
CA LYS A 3 -21.13 -30.52 -13.14
C LYS A 3 -20.20 -29.30 -13.31
N LYS A 4 -20.32 -28.62 -14.45
CA LYS A 4 -19.77 -27.26 -14.60
C LYS A 4 -20.36 -26.42 -13.48
N ILE A 5 -19.53 -26.04 -12.50
CA ILE A 5 -19.90 -25.06 -11.48
C ILE A 5 -20.10 -23.74 -12.24
N ASP A 6 -21.33 -23.29 -12.27
CA ASP A 6 -21.67 -21.98 -12.82
C ASP A 6 -21.10 -20.91 -11.87
N ARG A 7 -19.95 -20.33 -12.24
CA ARG A 7 -19.24 -19.31 -11.46
C ARG A 7 -19.90 -17.94 -11.52
N THR A 8 -20.94 -17.76 -12.31
CA THR A 8 -21.62 -16.47 -12.50
C THR A 8 -22.44 -16.02 -11.29
N ASN A 9 -22.72 -16.89 -10.33
CA ASN A 9 -23.51 -16.58 -9.12
C ASN A 9 -22.69 -16.47 -7.82
N ALA A 10 -21.35 -16.44 -7.89
CA ALA A 10 -20.51 -16.46 -6.70
C ALA A 10 -19.69 -15.15 -6.48
N LEU A 11 -19.80 -14.17 -7.38
CA LEU A 11 -19.01 -12.92 -7.28
C LEU A 11 -19.86 -11.84 -6.61
N ILE A 12 -19.37 -11.33 -5.49
CA ILE A 12 -19.98 -10.19 -4.81
C ILE A 12 -19.71 -8.89 -5.60
N SER A 13 -20.71 -8.03 -5.72
CA SER A 13 -20.53 -6.71 -6.31
C SER A 13 -20.14 -5.67 -5.26
N ILE A 14 -19.51 -4.57 -5.70
CA ILE A 14 -19.23 -3.43 -4.81
C ILE A 14 -20.51 -2.82 -4.25
N GLN A 15 -21.61 -2.88 -5.00
CA GLN A 15 -22.90 -2.39 -4.57
C GLN A 15 -23.42 -3.19 -3.36
N GLU A 16 -23.34 -4.51 -3.42
CA GLU A 16 -23.70 -5.38 -2.29
C GLU A 16 -22.77 -5.19 -1.10
N LEU A 17 -21.47 -5.04 -1.37
CA LEU A 17 -20.48 -4.87 -0.33
C LEU A 17 -20.64 -3.54 0.44
N LEU A 18 -21.03 -2.45 -0.23
CA LEU A 18 -21.21 -1.14 0.40
C LEU A 18 -22.60 -0.95 1.04
N LYS A 19 -23.57 -1.77 0.69
CA LYS A 19 -24.93 -1.70 1.25
C LYS A 19 -24.94 -2.08 2.74
N GLY A 20 -25.76 -1.40 3.54
CA GLY A 20 -25.87 -1.61 4.99
C GLY A 20 -24.77 -0.97 5.83
N ARG A 21 -23.94 -0.09 5.22
CA ARG A 21 -22.77 0.50 5.91
C ARG A 21 -22.94 1.96 6.31
N ASP A 22 -23.90 2.66 5.71
CA ASP A 22 -24.26 4.03 6.08
C ASP A 22 -25.72 4.30 5.71
N ALA A 23 -26.54 4.69 6.68
CA ALA A 23 -27.97 4.89 6.50
C ALA A 23 -28.32 5.98 5.47
N GLY A 24 -27.53 7.05 5.38
CA GLY A 24 -27.74 8.14 4.42
C GLY A 24 -27.43 7.72 3.00
N PHE A 25 -26.34 6.97 2.83
CA PHE A 25 -25.94 6.39 1.55
C PHE A 25 -26.96 5.33 1.10
N ASP A 26 -27.36 4.42 1.99
CA ASP A 26 -28.34 3.36 1.69
C ASP A 26 -29.69 3.94 1.26
N LYS A 27 -30.17 4.98 1.95
CA LYS A 27 -31.38 5.70 1.55
C LYS A 27 -31.26 6.27 0.13
N ALA A 28 -30.10 6.83 -0.22
CA ALA A 28 -29.88 7.34 -1.59
C ALA A 28 -29.78 6.18 -2.60
N ALA A 29 -29.15 5.08 -2.25
CA ALA A 29 -29.01 3.90 -3.12
C ALA A 29 -30.37 3.26 -3.43
N ASP A 30 -31.29 3.21 -2.45
CA ASP A 30 -32.61 2.63 -2.60
C ASP A 30 -33.60 3.57 -3.30
N SER A 31 -33.65 4.86 -2.90
CA SER A 31 -34.66 5.81 -3.39
C SER A 31 -34.27 6.56 -4.68
N ASN A 32 -32.99 6.81 -4.90
CA ASN A 32 -32.49 7.54 -6.06
C ASN A 32 -31.07 7.08 -6.48
N PRO A 33 -30.90 5.85 -6.97
CA PRO A 33 -29.61 5.29 -7.34
C PRO A 33 -28.87 6.09 -8.42
N LYS A 34 -29.58 6.91 -9.22
CA LYS A 34 -29.01 7.81 -10.22
C LYS A 34 -28.22 8.96 -9.61
N SER A 35 -28.46 9.28 -8.32
CA SER A 35 -27.70 10.30 -7.57
C SER A 35 -26.36 9.83 -7.06
N ILE A 36 -26.01 8.57 -7.26
CA ILE A 36 -24.72 8.00 -6.87
C ILE A 36 -23.90 7.68 -8.12
N LYS A 37 -22.64 8.08 -8.12
CA LYS A 37 -21.69 7.77 -9.20
C LYS A 37 -20.49 7.01 -8.68
N LEU A 38 -20.03 6.06 -9.47
CA LEU A 38 -18.74 5.42 -9.31
C LEU A 38 -17.73 6.26 -10.10
N VAL A 39 -16.62 6.64 -9.49
CA VAL A 39 -15.58 7.49 -10.09
C VAL A 39 -14.23 6.79 -9.98
N ARG A 40 -13.55 6.64 -11.11
CA ARG A 40 -12.19 6.10 -11.18
C ARG A 40 -11.21 7.20 -11.55
N HIS A 41 -10.30 7.51 -10.65
CA HIS A 41 -9.10 8.27 -11.00
C HIS A 41 -8.11 7.36 -11.76
N SER A 42 -7.28 7.96 -12.61
CA SER A 42 -6.18 7.24 -13.27
C SER A 42 -5.17 6.74 -12.23
N ASP A 43 -4.31 5.82 -12.62
CA ASP A 43 -3.17 5.34 -11.83
C ASP A 43 -2.09 6.41 -11.66
N LYS A 44 -1.94 7.29 -12.67
CA LYS A 44 -0.98 8.40 -12.67
C LYS A 44 -1.67 9.73 -12.89
N VAL A 45 -1.09 10.77 -12.32
CA VAL A 45 -1.50 12.17 -12.56
C VAL A 45 -1.20 12.50 -14.02
N LYS A 46 -2.23 12.95 -14.74
CA LYS A 46 -2.13 13.31 -16.15
C LYS A 46 -1.35 14.62 -16.34
N GLU A 47 -0.77 14.77 -17.53
CA GLU A 47 -0.23 16.03 -18.02
C GLU A 47 -1.27 17.13 -17.93
N ASN A 48 -0.81 18.35 -17.66
CA ASN A 48 -1.67 19.54 -17.49
C ASN A 48 -2.75 19.42 -16.40
N SER A 49 -2.54 18.53 -15.40
CA SER A 49 -3.40 18.49 -14.23
C SER A 49 -3.28 19.80 -13.43
N ILE A 50 -4.39 20.22 -12.83
CA ILE A 50 -4.44 21.35 -11.88
C ILE A 50 -3.51 21.18 -10.68
N LEU A 51 -3.04 19.95 -10.43
CA LEU A 51 -2.07 19.64 -9.39
C LEU A 51 -0.70 20.29 -9.64
N GLY A 52 -0.42 20.69 -10.87
CA GLY A 52 0.86 21.27 -11.27
C GLY A 52 1.87 20.24 -11.77
N LYS A 53 2.90 20.72 -12.46
CA LYS A 53 3.96 19.90 -13.08
C LYS A 53 4.69 19.00 -12.09
N GLU A 54 4.78 19.39 -10.84
CA GLU A 54 5.46 18.61 -9.78
C GLU A 54 4.82 17.26 -9.51
N TYR A 55 3.51 17.10 -9.82
CA TYR A 55 2.78 15.83 -9.65
C TYR A 55 2.59 15.05 -10.95
N GLU A 56 2.93 15.61 -12.08
CA GLU A 56 2.76 14.98 -13.39
C GLU A 56 3.48 13.64 -13.47
N GLY A 57 2.80 12.62 -13.95
CA GLY A 57 3.32 11.25 -14.03
C GLY A 57 3.47 10.50 -12.71
N LYS A 58 3.28 11.18 -11.57
CA LYS A 58 3.34 10.53 -10.25
C LYS A 58 2.10 9.69 -10.00
N SER A 59 2.23 8.70 -9.12
CA SER A 59 1.14 7.83 -8.69
C SER A 59 0.03 8.63 -8.01
N VAL A 60 -1.21 8.46 -8.48
CA VAL A 60 -2.40 9.04 -7.81
C VAL A 60 -2.62 8.38 -6.45
N TYR A 61 -2.25 7.10 -6.30
CA TYR A 61 -2.34 6.40 -5.03
C TYR A 61 -1.37 6.97 -4.00
N ASP A 62 -0.14 7.34 -4.41
CA ASP A 62 0.81 8.01 -3.52
C ASP A 62 0.35 9.43 -3.17
N LEU A 63 -0.23 10.16 -4.13
CA LEU A 63 -0.86 11.45 -3.84
C LEU A 63 -1.96 11.32 -2.78
N TYR A 64 -2.83 10.31 -2.91
CA TYR A 64 -3.86 9.99 -1.93
C TYR A 64 -3.28 9.65 -0.56
N ARG A 65 -2.24 8.83 -0.48
CA ARG A 65 -1.67 8.36 0.79
C ARG A 65 -0.78 9.40 1.49
N LEU A 66 0.04 10.10 0.74
CA LEU A 66 1.10 10.96 1.28
C LEU A 66 0.71 12.44 1.28
N HIS A 67 -0.21 12.84 0.41
CA HIS A 67 -0.62 14.23 0.21
C HIS A 67 -2.15 14.36 0.17
N TYR A 68 -2.84 13.72 1.13
CA TYR A 68 -4.30 13.63 1.16
C TYR A 68 -5.05 14.97 1.00
N PRO A 69 -4.64 16.07 1.66
CA PRO A 69 -5.30 17.37 1.44
C PRO A 69 -5.23 17.83 -0.02
N LYS A 70 -4.11 17.60 -0.71
CA LYS A 70 -3.94 17.95 -2.12
C LYS A 70 -4.77 17.06 -3.03
N PHE A 71 -4.84 15.78 -2.71
CA PHE A 71 -5.72 14.84 -3.39
C PHE A 71 -7.20 15.27 -3.28
N LEU A 72 -7.66 15.67 -2.09
CA LEU A 72 -9.02 16.14 -1.87
C LEU A 72 -9.30 17.44 -2.65
N GLU A 73 -8.37 18.39 -2.64
CA GLU A 73 -8.50 19.63 -3.41
C GLU A 73 -8.70 19.34 -4.89
N TRP A 74 -7.88 18.48 -5.46
CA TRP A 74 -7.99 18.03 -6.85
C TRP A 74 -9.32 17.30 -7.13
N GLN A 75 -9.72 16.39 -6.24
CA GLN A 75 -10.98 15.65 -6.38
C GLN A 75 -12.21 16.58 -6.35
N CYS A 76 -12.14 17.69 -5.60
CA CYS A 76 -13.24 18.64 -5.52
C CYS A 76 -13.48 19.41 -6.82
N GLU A 77 -12.53 19.42 -7.76
CA GLU A 77 -12.70 20.06 -9.05
C GLU A 77 -13.28 19.09 -10.08
N GLN A 78 -14.50 19.34 -10.51
CA GLN A 78 -15.26 18.43 -11.35
C GLN A 78 -15.94 19.17 -12.52
N ASN A 79 -16.10 18.46 -13.64
CA ASN A 79 -16.89 18.98 -14.75
C ASN A 79 -18.38 18.96 -14.38
N PRO A 80 -19.09 20.11 -14.44
CA PRO A 80 -20.48 20.23 -14.01
C PRO A 80 -21.44 19.33 -14.80
N LYS A 81 -21.09 18.94 -16.02
CA LYS A 81 -21.87 18.01 -16.83
C LYS A 81 -22.11 16.67 -16.13
N TYR A 82 -21.12 16.20 -15.37
CA TYR A 82 -21.18 14.91 -14.70
C TYR A 82 -21.72 14.97 -13.27
N MET A 83 -21.78 16.17 -12.67
CA MET A 83 -22.15 16.37 -11.27
C MET A 83 -23.62 16.75 -11.05
N LYS A 84 -24.39 16.92 -12.13
CA LYS A 84 -25.80 17.31 -12.04
C LYS A 84 -26.62 16.26 -11.28
N LYS A 85 -27.26 16.68 -10.17
CA LYS A 85 -28.06 15.81 -9.28
C LYS A 85 -27.29 14.64 -8.65
N VAL A 86 -25.97 14.73 -8.56
CA VAL A 86 -25.13 13.74 -7.88
C VAL A 86 -25.03 14.10 -6.40
N HIS A 87 -25.38 13.16 -5.53
CA HIS A 87 -25.32 13.30 -4.07
C HIS A 87 -24.13 12.58 -3.48
N TYR A 88 -23.72 11.44 -4.07
CA TYR A 88 -22.58 10.66 -3.59
C TYR A 88 -21.65 10.25 -4.73
N LEU A 89 -20.37 10.24 -4.42
CA LEU A 89 -19.33 9.66 -5.26
C LEU A 89 -18.70 8.47 -4.51
N VAL A 90 -18.69 7.32 -5.14
CA VAL A 90 -17.91 6.15 -4.71
C VAL A 90 -16.62 6.17 -5.49
N VAL A 91 -15.51 6.40 -4.82
CA VAL A 91 -14.25 6.78 -5.46
C VAL A 91 -13.25 5.65 -5.43
N PHE A 92 -12.58 5.48 -6.57
CA PHE A 92 -11.57 4.47 -6.82
C PHE A 92 -10.33 5.12 -7.46
N ILE A 93 -9.18 4.49 -7.25
CA ILE A 93 -7.94 4.80 -7.97
C ILE A 93 -7.58 3.61 -8.84
N GLY A 94 -7.25 3.87 -10.11
CA GLY A 94 -6.85 2.86 -11.07
C GLY A 94 -5.56 2.16 -10.64
N GLU A 95 -5.52 0.87 -10.92
CA GLU A 95 -4.34 0.01 -10.83
C GLU A 95 -4.05 -0.58 -12.20
N GLU A 96 -3.29 -1.65 -12.25
CA GLU A 96 -2.92 -2.31 -13.50
C GLU A 96 -4.15 -2.74 -14.31
N GLN A 97 -4.05 -2.66 -15.63
CA GLN A 97 -5.11 -3.02 -16.56
C GLN A 97 -6.40 -2.21 -16.33
N CYS A 98 -7.53 -2.90 -16.16
CA CYS A 98 -8.85 -2.31 -15.89
C CYS A 98 -9.30 -2.47 -14.45
N THR A 99 -8.37 -2.69 -13.51
CA THR A 99 -8.70 -2.79 -12.09
C THR A 99 -8.63 -1.42 -11.41
N CYS A 100 -9.33 -1.30 -10.29
CA CYS A 100 -9.22 -0.11 -9.44
C CYS A 100 -9.56 -0.42 -7.98
N ARG A 101 -8.92 0.33 -7.11
CA ARG A 101 -8.98 0.18 -5.66
C ARG A 101 -9.94 1.18 -5.05
N PHE A 102 -10.82 0.71 -4.18
CA PHE A 102 -11.76 1.54 -3.43
C PHE A 102 -11.03 2.40 -2.38
N ILE A 103 -11.32 3.70 -2.37
CA ILE A 103 -10.70 4.65 -1.43
C ILE A 103 -11.71 5.42 -0.58
N GLY A 104 -12.99 5.32 -0.86
CA GLY A 104 -14.00 5.93 0.00
C GLY A 104 -15.28 6.36 -0.71
N VAL A 105 -16.23 6.81 0.10
CA VAL A 105 -17.50 7.41 -0.34
C VAL A 105 -17.49 8.88 0.05
N PHE A 106 -17.86 9.76 -0.88
CA PHE A 106 -17.88 11.20 -0.67
C PHE A 106 -19.28 11.76 -0.93
N LYS A 107 -19.75 12.57 0.01
CA LYS A 107 -21.02 13.29 -0.12
C LYS A 107 -20.77 14.62 -0.87
N ASN A 108 -21.60 14.91 -1.85
CA ASN A 108 -21.57 16.15 -2.60
C ASN A 108 -22.53 17.16 -1.95
N ASN A 109 -21.98 18.21 -1.33
CA ASN A 109 -22.72 19.29 -0.69
C ASN A 109 -22.91 20.51 -1.62
N GLY A 110 -22.72 20.31 -2.94
CA GLY A 110 -22.98 21.34 -3.95
C GLY A 110 -21.72 22.10 -4.39
N PRO A 111 -21.89 22.98 -5.39
CA PRO A 111 -20.81 23.80 -5.91
C PRO A 111 -20.43 24.92 -4.93
N THR A 112 -19.12 25.25 -4.89
CA THR A 112 -18.56 26.32 -4.04
C THR A 112 -17.92 27.44 -4.88
N GLY A 113 -17.67 27.22 -6.16
CA GLY A 113 -17.08 28.21 -7.05
C GLY A 113 -16.81 27.64 -8.44
N THR A 114 -16.36 28.50 -9.34
CA THR A 114 -15.90 28.13 -10.69
C THR A 114 -14.41 28.30 -10.79
N THR A 115 -13.76 27.41 -11.55
CA THR A 115 -12.34 27.47 -11.88
C THR A 115 -12.19 27.65 -13.40
N LYS A 116 -10.95 27.77 -13.86
CA LYS A 116 -10.68 27.84 -15.33
C LYS A 116 -11.05 26.52 -16.03
N GLU A 117 -11.03 25.40 -15.34
CA GLU A 117 -11.19 24.06 -15.90
C GLU A 117 -12.52 23.39 -15.54
N GLY A 118 -13.28 23.95 -14.58
CA GLY A 118 -14.52 23.33 -14.13
C GLY A 118 -15.21 24.07 -13.00
N VAL A 119 -15.89 23.31 -12.18
CA VAL A 119 -16.59 23.79 -10.99
C VAL A 119 -16.02 23.08 -9.76
N LYS A 120 -15.72 23.85 -8.73
CA LYS A 120 -15.31 23.32 -7.44
C LYS A 120 -16.54 22.93 -6.61
N TYR A 121 -16.57 21.69 -6.15
CA TYR A 121 -17.65 21.14 -5.32
C TYR A 121 -17.15 20.91 -3.89
N LYS A 122 -18.05 21.07 -2.93
CA LYS A 122 -17.80 20.69 -1.56
C LYS A 122 -18.03 19.18 -1.39
N LEU A 123 -16.98 18.40 -1.61
CA LEU A 123 -17.00 16.95 -1.40
C LEU A 123 -16.48 16.64 0.01
N GLU A 124 -17.30 15.98 0.81
CA GLU A 124 -16.95 15.55 2.16
C GLU A 124 -16.96 14.03 2.22
N GLU A 125 -15.89 13.46 2.75
CA GLU A 125 -15.80 12.03 2.95
C GLU A 125 -16.82 11.57 3.98
N VAL A 126 -17.62 10.56 3.63
CA VAL A 126 -18.57 9.93 4.56
C VAL A 126 -17.79 9.13 5.59
N LYS A 127 -17.82 9.58 6.82
CA LYS A 127 -17.19 8.88 7.94
C LYS A 127 -18.10 7.78 8.44
N SER A 128 -17.76 6.55 8.16
CA SER A 128 -18.49 5.35 8.54
C SER A 128 -17.51 4.20 8.75
N ASP A 129 -17.55 3.59 9.92
CA ASP A 129 -16.72 2.41 10.23
C ASP A 129 -16.88 1.33 9.16
N GLY A 130 -18.09 1.19 8.62
CA GLY A 130 -18.38 0.23 7.57
C GLY A 130 -17.64 0.51 6.25
N PHE A 131 -17.47 1.78 5.85
CA PHE A 131 -16.69 2.14 4.67
C PHE A 131 -15.19 2.15 4.98
N ASP A 132 -14.80 2.61 6.17
CA ASP A 132 -13.39 2.68 6.57
C ASP A 132 -12.74 1.29 6.59
N LEU A 133 -13.48 0.25 7.00
CA LEU A 133 -13.03 -1.14 6.91
C LEU A 133 -12.75 -1.64 5.48
N LEU A 134 -13.29 -1.01 4.47
CA LEU A 134 -13.12 -1.43 3.06
C LEU A 134 -12.12 -0.57 2.29
N LYS A 135 -11.76 0.60 2.79
CA LYS A 135 -10.80 1.49 2.14
C LYS A 135 -9.45 0.79 1.95
N ASN A 136 -8.90 0.96 0.75
CA ASN A 136 -7.62 0.37 0.34
C ASN A 136 -7.61 -1.17 0.26
N GLN A 137 -8.72 -1.84 0.60
CA GLN A 137 -8.79 -3.29 0.69
C GLN A 137 -9.53 -3.93 -0.47
N VAL A 138 -10.47 -3.21 -1.06
CA VAL A 138 -11.33 -3.74 -2.11
C VAL A 138 -10.83 -3.32 -3.47
N VAL A 139 -10.55 -4.29 -4.34
CA VAL A 139 -10.21 -4.10 -5.75
C VAL A 139 -11.37 -4.64 -6.59
N ILE A 140 -11.82 -3.84 -7.54
CA ILE A 140 -12.91 -4.18 -8.46
C ILE A 140 -12.43 -4.18 -9.91
N GLU A 141 -13.16 -4.88 -10.77
CA GLU A 141 -13.05 -4.71 -12.21
C GLU A 141 -13.83 -3.46 -12.65
N TRP A 142 -13.13 -2.52 -13.30
CA TRP A 142 -13.76 -1.31 -13.80
C TRP A 142 -14.58 -1.55 -15.07
N GLY A 143 -14.13 -2.50 -15.90
CA GLY A 143 -14.72 -2.87 -17.17
C GLY A 143 -13.73 -2.83 -18.31
N LYS A 144 -14.20 -3.04 -19.53
CA LYS A 144 -13.35 -3.22 -20.72
C LYS A 144 -12.55 -1.99 -21.14
N SER A 145 -12.89 -0.79 -20.65
CA SER A 145 -12.21 0.46 -20.98
C SER A 145 -12.11 1.38 -19.79
N THR A 146 -10.92 1.94 -19.58
CA THR A 146 -10.64 2.95 -18.56
C THR A 146 -10.93 4.39 -19.03
N GLN A 147 -11.29 4.57 -20.30
CA GLN A 147 -11.63 5.90 -20.85
C GLN A 147 -12.88 6.47 -20.18
N GLN A 148 -13.86 5.63 -19.85
CA GLN A 148 -15.03 6.04 -19.09
C GLN A 148 -14.68 6.07 -17.60
N PHE A 149 -14.30 7.22 -17.08
CA PHE A 149 -13.88 7.42 -15.69
C PHE A 149 -15.03 7.46 -14.68
N MET A 150 -16.30 7.56 -15.14
CA MET A 150 -17.48 7.65 -14.28
C MET A 150 -18.59 6.72 -14.77
N HIS A 151 -19.14 5.93 -13.86
CA HIS A 151 -20.29 5.05 -14.10
C HIS A 151 -21.46 5.38 -13.16
N ASN A 152 -22.66 4.93 -13.53
CA ASN A 152 -23.81 5.00 -12.64
C ASN A 152 -23.68 3.92 -11.55
N TRP A 153 -24.24 4.17 -10.38
CA TRP A 153 -24.34 3.19 -9.30
C TRP A 153 -24.99 1.86 -9.74
N THR A 154 -25.95 1.94 -10.66
CA THR A 154 -26.66 0.76 -11.22
C THR A 154 -25.78 -0.07 -12.16
N THR A 155 -24.57 0.37 -12.49
CA THR A 155 -23.62 -0.42 -13.26
C THR A 155 -22.85 -1.33 -12.30
N THR A 156 -23.24 -2.59 -12.23
CA THR A 156 -22.64 -3.60 -11.35
C THR A 156 -21.12 -3.69 -11.59
N LYS A 157 -20.34 -3.70 -10.52
CA LYS A 157 -18.90 -3.85 -10.53
C LYS A 157 -18.50 -5.02 -9.64
N GLU A 158 -17.82 -5.98 -10.23
CA GLU A 158 -17.38 -7.19 -9.54
C GLU A 158 -16.18 -6.90 -8.63
N VAL A 159 -16.25 -7.43 -7.41
CA VAL A 159 -15.11 -7.43 -6.49
C VAL A 159 -14.18 -8.57 -6.88
N LEU A 160 -13.00 -8.22 -7.34
CA LEU A 160 -11.98 -9.19 -7.74
C LEU A 160 -11.15 -9.68 -6.57
N GLN A 161 -10.86 -8.77 -5.62
CA GLN A 161 -9.99 -9.05 -4.51
C GLN A 161 -10.37 -8.21 -3.29
N MET A 162 -10.33 -8.85 -2.13
CA MET A 162 -10.36 -8.18 -0.83
C MET A 162 -9.07 -8.48 -0.10
N PHE A 163 -8.30 -7.45 0.18
CA PHE A 163 -7.13 -7.58 1.02
C PHE A 163 -7.56 -7.61 2.48
N LYS A 164 -6.80 -8.33 3.29
CA LYS A 164 -6.99 -8.26 4.74
C LYS A 164 -6.70 -6.82 5.19
N ALA A 165 -7.49 -6.29 6.12
CA ALA A 165 -7.27 -4.94 6.63
C ALA A 165 -5.79 -4.72 6.97
N ALA A 166 -5.12 -3.89 6.18
CA ALA A 166 -4.01 -3.15 6.72
C ALA A 166 -4.62 -2.31 7.84
N ASP A 167 -4.16 -2.53 9.05
CA ASP A 167 -4.62 -1.75 10.19
C ASP A 167 -4.68 -0.27 9.76
N THR A 168 -5.80 0.41 9.99
CA THR A 168 -6.05 1.81 9.60
C THR A 168 -5.01 2.77 10.17
N THR A 169 -4.08 2.27 10.99
CA THR A 169 -2.93 2.96 11.58
C THR A 169 -1.77 3.19 10.59
N GLY A 170 -1.88 2.75 9.32
CA GLY A 170 -0.77 2.83 8.35
C GLY A 170 0.31 1.78 8.60
N ASP A 171 -0.02 0.74 9.34
CA ASP A 171 0.90 -0.37 9.58
C ASP A 171 1.05 -1.23 8.31
N PRO A 172 2.26 -1.65 7.99
CA PRO A 172 2.50 -2.47 6.82
C PRO A 172 1.82 -3.82 6.98
N TYR A 173 1.07 -4.24 5.96
CA TYR A 173 0.54 -5.60 5.87
C TYR A 173 1.47 -6.46 5.02
N PHE A 174 1.51 -7.75 5.34
CA PHE A 174 2.34 -8.68 4.59
C PHE A 174 1.66 -9.06 3.26
N THR A 175 2.32 -8.78 2.15
CA THR A 175 1.92 -9.24 0.80
C THR A 175 2.82 -10.38 0.34
N ARG A 176 4.05 -10.04 -0.01
CA ARG A 176 5.10 -10.95 -0.44
C ARG A 176 6.42 -10.48 0.17
N TYR A 177 7.37 -11.37 0.27
CA TYR A 177 8.69 -11.04 0.81
C TYR A 177 9.44 -10.01 -0.03
N GLU A 178 9.27 -10.07 -1.36
CA GLU A 178 9.92 -9.17 -2.31
C GLU A 178 9.39 -7.73 -2.23
N ASP A 179 8.17 -7.55 -1.73
CA ASP A 179 7.52 -6.24 -1.62
C ASP A 179 7.85 -5.56 -0.28
N ILE A 180 8.57 -6.24 0.60
CA ILE A 180 8.87 -5.71 1.93
C ILE A 180 9.81 -4.50 1.83
N LEU A 181 9.31 -3.36 2.27
CA LEU A 181 10.02 -2.10 2.39
C LEU A 181 9.56 -1.40 3.66
N LEU A 182 10.37 -1.46 4.71
CA LEU A 182 10.00 -0.97 6.03
C LEU A 182 10.93 0.16 6.49
N ASP A 183 10.35 1.23 7.01
CA ASP A 183 11.11 2.16 7.86
C ASP A 183 11.24 1.60 9.29
N TYR A 184 11.96 2.33 10.15
CA TYR A 184 12.21 1.87 11.53
C TYR A 184 10.95 1.78 12.39
N SER A 185 10.00 2.69 12.19
CA SER A 185 8.72 2.69 12.90
C SER A 185 7.89 1.47 12.51
N GLN A 186 7.82 1.20 11.21
CA GLN A 186 7.15 0.03 10.65
C GLN A 186 7.84 -1.28 11.11
N LEU A 187 9.19 -1.33 11.09
CA LEU A 187 9.93 -2.50 11.58
C LEU A 187 9.57 -2.82 13.03
N LYS A 188 9.50 -1.81 13.92
CA LYS A 188 9.11 -2.01 15.32
C LYS A 188 7.68 -2.54 15.50
N LYS A 189 6.79 -2.26 14.57
CA LYS A 189 5.42 -2.76 14.57
C LYS A 189 5.35 -4.19 14.06
N VAL A 190 5.95 -4.47 12.90
CA VAL A 190 5.86 -5.79 12.26
C VAL A 190 6.52 -6.90 13.09
N VAL A 191 7.60 -6.62 13.82
CA VAL A 191 8.23 -7.63 14.68
C VAL A 191 7.37 -8.02 15.89
N LYS A 192 6.38 -7.19 16.27
CA LYS A 192 5.42 -7.45 17.34
C LYS A 192 4.13 -8.09 16.84
N ASP A 193 3.82 -7.95 15.56
CA ASP A 193 2.64 -8.51 14.93
C ASP A 193 2.74 -10.03 14.78
N LYS A 194 1.68 -10.76 15.13
CA LYS A 194 1.69 -12.23 15.14
C LYS A 194 1.74 -12.84 13.74
N GLU A 195 1.07 -12.23 12.78
CA GLU A 195 1.05 -12.71 11.40
C GLU A 195 2.39 -12.48 10.72
N TRP A 196 2.94 -11.27 10.83
CA TRP A 196 4.27 -10.93 10.36
C TRP A 196 5.34 -11.82 10.96
N LYS A 197 5.29 -12.03 12.29
CA LYS A 197 6.23 -12.90 12.98
C LYS A 197 6.23 -14.29 12.39
N SER A 198 5.05 -14.89 12.19
CA SER A 198 4.93 -16.23 11.59
C SER A 198 5.57 -16.30 10.21
N LYS A 199 5.36 -15.27 9.36
CA LYS A 199 5.96 -15.18 8.02
C LYS A 199 7.47 -14.98 8.08
N LEU A 200 7.95 -14.04 8.89
CA LEU A 200 9.38 -13.74 9.01
C LEU A 200 10.18 -14.88 9.65
N GLU A 201 9.60 -15.64 10.58
CA GLU A 201 10.21 -16.86 11.13
C GLU A 201 10.36 -17.96 10.08
N ALA A 202 9.51 -17.97 9.06
CA ALA A 202 9.54 -18.94 7.96
C ALA A 202 10.42 -18.50 6.77
N CYS A 203 11.10 -17.35 6.84
CA CYS A 203 11.89 -16.81 5.74
C CYS A 203 13.38 -16.75 6.08
N ASN A 204 14.19 -17.54 5.37
CA ASN A 204 15.64 -17.32 5.27
C ASN A 204 15.90 -16.43 4.06
N CYS A 205 16.77 -15.43 4.19
CA CYS A 205 16.98 -14.46 3.10
C CYS A 205 18.30 -13.73 3.21
N VAL A 206 18.71 -13.13 2.11
CA VAL A 206 19.63 -12.00 2.09
C VAL A 206 18.79 -10.73 2.15
N TYR A 207 19.14 -9.79 3.02
CA TYR A 207 18.43 -8.54 3.24
C TYR A 207 19.38 -7.35 3.17
N VAL A 208 18.82 -6.17 3.00
CA VAL A 208 19.56 -4.92 2.99
C VAL A 208 18.96 -3.91 3.97
N ILE A 209 19.84 -3.15 4.61
CA ILE A 209 19.50 -1.91 5.31
C ILE A 209 20.08 -0.78 4.47
N ALA A 210 19.20 0.07 3.93
CA ALA A 210 19.60 1.24 3.17
C ALA A 210 19.54 2.49 4.05
N ASP A 211 20.57 3.30 4.01
CA ASP A 211 20.61 4.62 4.64
C ASP A 211 20.17 5.68 3.63
N LYS A 212 18.98 6.22 3.81
CA LYS A 212 18.39 7.24 2.93
C LYS A 212 19.14 8.58 2.95
N LYS A 213 19.97 8.82 3.98
CA LYS A 213 20.75 10.05 4.11
C LYS A 213 22.00 10.02 3.25
N THR A 214 22.69 8.88 3.25
CA THR A 214 24.02 8.75 2.61
C THR A 214 23.98 7.92 1.32
N GLY A 215 22.91 7.11 1.12
CA GLY A 215 22.85 6.09 0.07
C GLY A 215 23.65 4.83 0.37
N GLN A 216 24.36 4.78 1.50
CA GLN A 216 25.15 3.61 1.89
C GLN A 216 24.25 2.45 2.33
N GLN A 217 24.77 1.22 2.22
CA GLN A 217 24.00 0.01 2.46
C GLN A 217 24.76 -0.96 3.35
N TYR A 218 23.99 -1.69 4.14
CA TYR A 218 24.44 -2.88 4.87
C TYR A 218 23.71 -4.10 4.34
N VAL A 219 24.43 -5.13 3.94
CA VAL A 219 23.87 -6.42 3.49
C VAL A 219 24.09 -7.46 4.57
N GLY A 220 23.04 -8.21 4.90
CA GLY A 220 23.13 -9.29 5.84
C GLY A 220 22.38 -10.53 5.35
N VAL A 221 22.59 -11.67 6.01
CA VAL A 221 21.95 -12.93 5.67
C VAL A 221 21.40 -13.63 6.90
N THR A 222 20.29 -14.34 6.72
CA THR A 222 19.76 -15.27 7.71
C THR A 222 19.66 -16.68 7.14
N TYR A 223 20.02 -17.65 7.98
CA TYR A 223 19.89 -19.07 7.66
C TYR A 223 19.67 -19.85 8.96
N LYS A 224 19.01 -21.00 8.87
CA LYS A 224 18.71 -21.83 10.03
C LYS A 224 20.00 -22.37 10.63
N ASN A 225 20.34 -21.99 11.84
CA ASN A 225 21.44 -22.60 12.57
C ASN A 225 20.91 -23.76 13.41
N SER A 226 21.08 -24.99 12.91
CA SER A 226 20.60 -26.21 13.56
C SER A 226 21.25 -26.53 14.93
N LYS A 227 22.39 -25.88 15.24
CA LYS A 227 23.17 -26.20 16.45
C LYS A 227 22.72 -25.49 17.74
N LYS A 228 21.82 -24.49 17.69
CA LYS A 228 21.49 -23.66 18.86
C LYS A 228 20.01 -23.51 19.19
N GLY A 229 19.12 -24.27 18.56
CA GLY A 229 17.67 -24.13 18.86
C GLY A 229 17.11 -22.70 18.60
N LEU A 230 17.88 -21.81 17.96
CA LEU A 230 17.50 -20.45 17.67
C LEU A 230 16.38 -20.46 16.62
N LYS A 231 15.37 -19.66 16.87
CA LYS A 231 14.26 -19.47 15.96
C LYS A 231 14.75 -19.12 14.57
N ALA A 232 14.29 -19.88 13.60
CA ALA A 232 14.67 -19.73 12.21
C ALA A 232 14.16 -18.41 11.61
N GLY A 233 14.75 -17.99 10.48
CA GLY A 233 14.27 -16.91 9.68
C GLY A 233 14.75 -15.51 10.10
N ILE A 234 14.27 -14.52 9.37
CA ILE A 234 14.72 -13.14 9.52
C ILE A 234 14.11 -12.45 10.75
N TRP A 235 13.01 -12.97 11.32
CA TRP A 235 12.33 -12.34 12.45
C TRP A 235 13.25 -12.05 13.63
N SER A 236 14.09 -13.01 14.00
CA SER A 236 15.03 -12.86 15.13
C SER A 236 15.99 -11.70 14.89
N ARG A 237 16.57 -11.64 13.68
CA ARG A 237 17.53 -10.61 13.32
C ARG A 237 16.88 -9.22 13.24
N TRP A 238 15.71 -9.13 12.62
CA TRP A 238 14.98 -7.88 12.53
C TRP A 238 14.43 -7.38 13.87
N SER A 239 14.14 -8.30 14.81
CA SER A 239 13.79 -7.95 16.19
C SER A 239 14.97 -7.28 16.92
N GLU A 240 16.20 -7.70 16.67
CA GLU A 240 17.40 -7.04 17.21
C GLU A 240 17.54 -5.61 16.66
N TYR A 241 17.36 -5.42 15.35
CA TYR A 241 17.37 -4.08 14.76
C TYR A 241 16.22 -3.22 15.28
N ALA A 242 15.02 -3.76 15.40
CA ALA A 242 13.87 -3.02 15.93
C ALA A 242 14.08 -2.54 17.37
N ASN A 243 14.89 -3.24 18.14
CA ASN A 243 15.20 -2.91 19.52
C ASN A 243 16.25 -1.79 19.64
N ASN A 244 17.31 -1.81 18.82
CA ASN A 244 18.46 -0.95 19.02
C ASN A 244 18.93 -0.17 17.75
N GLY A 245 18.29 -0.40 16.61
CA GLY A 245 18.63 0.26 15.34
C GLY A 245 19.80 -0.34 14.58
N HIS A 246 20.68 -1.10 15.25
CA HIS A 246 21.96 -1.52 14.66
C HIS A 246 22.23 -3.04 14.68
N GLY A 247 21.42 -3.83 15.45
CA GLY A 247 21.57 -5.28 15.52
C GLY A 247 22.95 -5.81 15.87
N GLY A 248 23.81 -4.98 16.48
CA GLY A 248 25.18 -5.33 16.85
C GLY A 248 26.25 -5.08 15.77
N ASP A 249 25.87 -4.60 14.58
CA ASP A 249 26.85 -4.20 13.57
C ASP A 249 27.63 -2.94 14.01
N ILE A 250 28.95 -2.94 13.78
CA ILE A 250 29.86 -1.93 14.34
C ILE A 250 29.56 -0.54 13.75
N LYS A 251 29.51 -0.42 12.42
CA LYS A 251 29.29 0.87 11.73
C LYS A 251 27.87 1.41 11.98
N LEU A 252 26.87 0.56 11.94
CA LEU A 252 25.49 0.97 12.24
C LEU A 252 25.35 1.38 13.71
N LYS A 253 26.07 0.70 14.63
CA LYS A 253 26.09 1.05 16.05
C LYS A 253 26.71 2.42 16.29
N GLU A 254 27.79 2.76 15.61
CA GLU A 254 28.43 4.06 15.69
C GLU A 254 27.46 5.19 15.26
N LEU A 255 26.74 5.02 14.13
CA LEU A 255 25.74 5.97 13.66
C LEU A 255 24.61 6.16 14.68
N CYS A 256 24.07 5.07 15.23
CA CYS A 256 22.98 5.11 16.20
C CYS A 256 23.44 5.66 17.57
N THR A 257 24.69 5.47 17.96
CA THR A 257 25.24 6.04 19.19
C THR A 257 25.44 7.55 19.07
N ASN A 258 25.93 8.02 17.94
CA ASN A 258 26.14 9.45 17.68
C ASN A 258 24.83 10.20 17.49
N ASN A 259 23.79 9.54 17.04
CA ASN A 259 22.44 10.07 16.91
C ASN A 259 21.38 8.99 17.21
N HIS A 260 20.78 9.02 18.38
CA HIS A 260 19.79 8.03 18.82
C HIS A 260 18.55 7.90 17.90
N LYS A 261 18.26 8.93 17.08
CA LYS A 261 17.18 8.90 16.08
C LYS A 261 17.65 8.55 14.67
N TYR A 262 18.92 8.14 14.50
CA TYR A 262 19.48 7.92 13.17
C TYR A 262 18.72 6.82 12.42
N ALA A 263 18.54 5.66 13.04
CA ALA A 263 17.77 4.56 12.44
C ALA A 263 16.33 4.96 12.12
N GLU A 264 15.66 5.72 13.03
CA GLU A 264 14.30 6.20 12.86
C GLU A 264 14.15 7.13 11.65
N ASN A 265 15.10 8.00 11.44
CA ASN A 265 15.02 9.01 10.39
C ASN A 265 15.50 8.50 9.02
N TYR A 266 16.47 7.56 9.01
CA TYR A 266 17.20 7.29 7.78
C TYR A 266 17.25 5.84 7.36
N PHE A 267 17.08 4.85 8.24
CA PHE A 267 17.20 3.45 7.83
C PHE A 267 15.92 2.89 7.23
N GLN A 268 16.11 2.00 6.26
CA GLN A 268 15.06 1.30 5.56
C GLN A 268 15.46 -0.16 5.34
N TRP A 269 14.57 -1.09 5.62
CA TRP A 269 14.79 -2.54 5.54
C TRP A 269 14.04 -3.15 4.37
N SER A 270 14.72 -4.00 3.58
CA SER A 270 14.10 -4.80 2.53
C SER A 270 14.80 -6.15 2.33
N ILE A 271 14.12 -7.07 1.63
CA ILE A 271 14.67 -8.39 1.29
C ILE A 271 15.21 -8.34 -0.14
N LEU A 272 16.46 -8.81 -0.32
CA LEU A 272 17.12 -8.88 -1.63
C LEU A 272 16.90 -10.23 -2.30
N GLU A 273 16.90 -11.30 -1.51
CA GLU A 273 16.80 -12.67 -2.03
C GLU A 273 16.25 -13.61 -0.97
N ILE A 274 15.24 -14.39 -1.35
CA ILE A 274 14.69 -15.46 -0.50
C ILE A 274 15.57 -16.70 -0.68
N LEU A 275 15.93 -17.32 0.44
CA LEU A 275 16.72 -18.54 0.45
C LEU A 275 15.85 -19.74 0.87
N PRO A 276 16.15 -20.95 0.39
CA PRO A 276 15.46 -22.16 0.85
C PRO A 276 15.54 -22.34 2.37
N LEU A 277 14.47 -22.84 3.00
CA LEU A 277 14.44 -23.06 4.44
C LEU A 277 15.55 -24.01 4.95
N ASN A 278 15.98 -24.92 4.09
CA ASN A 278 17.04 -25.88 4.36
C ASN A 278 18.41 -25.47 3.78
N VAL A 279 18.58 -24.18 3.45
CA VAL A 279 19.84 -23.68 2.92
C VAL A 279 20.99 -23.99 3.88
N ILE A 280 22.07 -24.53 3.34
CA ILE A 280 23.29 -24.78 4.14
C ILE A 280 24.05 -23.45 4.38
N PRO A 281 24.68 -23.27 5.53
CA PRO A 281 25.34 -22.00 5.89
C PRO A 281 26.31 -21.49 4.85
N LYS A 282 27.12 -22.36 4.25
CA LYS A 282 28.09 -21.98 3.20
C LYS A 282 27.41 -21.31 2.01
N VAL A 283 26.32 -21.91 1.49
CA VAL A 283 25.57 -21.34 0.34
C VAL A 283 24.96 -20.01 0.73
N ALA A 284 24.38 -19.87 1.92
CA ALA A 284 23.81 -18.62 2.38
C ALA A 284 24.85 -17.49 2.46
N ILE A 285 26.03 -17.78 3.00
CA ILE A 285 27.15 -16.84 3.09
C ILE A 285 27.69 -16.49 1.69
N ASP A 286 27.78 -17.46 0.78
CA ASP A 286 28.17 -17.18 -0.62
C ASP A 286 27.17 -16.26 -1.33
N ARG A 287 25.87 -16.40 -1.04
CA ARG A 287 24.82 -15.50 -1.57
C ARG A 287 24.95 -14.09 -0.99
N GLU A 288 25.16 -13.97 0.33
CA GLU A 288 25.44 -12.69 0.98
C GLU A 288 26.65 -11.98 0.36
N THR A 289 27.75 -12.72 0.17
CA THR A 289 28.97 -12.22 -0.45
C THR A 289 28.69 -11.66 -1.85
N LYS A 290 27.98 -12.40 -2.69
CA LYS A 290 27.60 -11.93 -4.02
C LYS A 290 26.76 -10.66 -3.98
N TRP A 291 25.88 -10.50 -3.01
CA TRP A 291 25.10 -9.27 -2.86
C TRP A 291 25.94 -8.11 -2.34
N LYS A 292 26.89 -8.34 -1.44
CA LYS A 292 27.85 -7.35 -0.99
C LYS A 292 28.69 -6.81 -2.15
N ASP A 293 29.13 -7.72 -3.05
CA ASP A 293 29.92 -7.35 -4.24
C ASP A 293 29.06 -6.57 -5.26
N LYS A 294 27.83 -7.00 -5.52
CA LYS A 294 26.90 -6.29 -6.42
C LYS A 294 26.57 -4.89 -5.96
N LEU A 295 26.40 -4.69 -4.67
CA LEU A 295 26.02 -3.42 -4.07
C LEU A 295 27.22 -2.61 -3.58
N LEU A 296 28.44 -3.13 -3.77
CA LEU A 296 29.70 -2.52 -3.32
C LEU A 296 29.65 -2.08 -1.85
N SER A 297 28.94 -2.88 -1.03
CA SER A 297 28.64 -2.49 0.36
C SER A 297 29.84 -2.63 1.31
N ARG A 298 30.93 -3.28 0.86
CA ARG A 298 32.22 -3.28 1.56
C ARG A 298 33.01 -2.02 1.31
N GLU A 299 33.06 -1.56 0.05
CA GLU A 299 33.83 -0.38 -0.36
C GLU A 299 33.11 0.91 0.02
N PHE A 300 31.83 1.00 -0.30
CA PHE A 300 31.03 2.23 -0.17
C PHE A 300 29.89 2.13 0.85
N GLY A 301 29.80 1.03 1.60
CA GLY A 301 28.72 0.81 2.56
C GLY A 301 29.20 0.46 3.96
N TYR A 302 28.32 -0.20 4.70
CA TYR A 302 28.50 -0.50 6.12
C TYR A 302 29.04 -1.90 6.40
N ASN A 303 29.26 -2.75 5.40
CA ASN A 303 29.88 -4.07 5.62
C ASN A 303 31.39 -3.94 5.83
N ASN A 304 31.91 -4.65 6.86
CA ASN A 304 33.35 -4.68 7.19
C ASN A 304 34.03 -5.96 6.73
N ASN A 305 33.28 -6.98 6.28
CA ASN A 305 33.77 -8.33 5.96
C ASN A 305 33.35 -8.79 4.57
#